data_4b3208820844eccb953b60579d7a1e73
#
_entry.id   4b3208820844eccb953b60579d7a1e73
#
_cell.length_a   1.000
_cell.length_b   1.000
_cell.length_c   1.000
_cell.angle_alpha   90.00
_cell.angle_beta   90.00
_cell.angle_gamma   90.00
#
_symmetry.space_group_name_H-M   'P 1'
#
loop_
_entity.id
_entity.type
_entity.pdbx_description
1 polymer ?
#
loop_
_entity_poly.entity_id
_entity_poly.type
_entity_poly.pdbx_seq_one_letter_code
_entity_poly.pdbx_strand_id
1 'polypeptide(L)'
;MSNKTKTTLIALITAVIQILPFYYVRKHLIENERPKVETIDSYPEPDFAKIMYLGMNAFAADLLFARAQYYYGSHYITDKQYKLLAQMIRVIMALNPKLLYAIPFAETAIASMGTYDSVEEANSLLQLGHELEPNSYYYIFDQGFNYFLYLNDMEKAYPYMYRSLSFPDTPKGLLWLVNHVATMGGGYRLGYEHTKAKLETTKDPNMREQLEKDLENFANLYNLTLAADEYYKKFNKSPDKELNELVSSGLIKEIPADIFGGAYYYDSDSRLVKSTSEGDRRYKEKQEAKKQKEAEKKEETQKTDSKN
;
A
#
# COMPACT_ATOMS: atom_id res chain seq x y z
N MET A 1 64.66 14.21 6.78
CA MET A 1 63.19 14.15 6.53
C MET A 1 62.52 15.16 7.44
N SER A 2 61.79 16.12 6.88
CA SER A 2 61.08 17.18 7.63
C SER A 2 60.06 16.54 8.59
N ASN A 3 59.81 17.19 9.76
CA ASN A 3 58.76 16.73 10.68
C ASN A 3 57.40 16.57 10.02
N LYS A 4 57.05 17.44 9.08
CA LYS A 4 55.82 17.35 8.26
C LYS A 4 55.76 16.07 7.46
N THR A 5 56.88 15.65 6.82
CA THR A 5 56.97 14.42 6.02
C THR A 5 56.80 13.18 6.89
N LYS A 6 57.33 13.18 8.12
CA LYS A 6 57.13 12.08 9.07
C LYS A 6 55.68 11.93 9.50
N THR A 7 55.02 13.07 9.83
CA THR A 7 53.60 13.04 10.25
C THR A 7 52.68 12.59 9.15
N THR A 8 52.91 13.02 7.88
CA THR A 8 52.14 12.58 6.73
C THR A 8 52.34 11.06 6.45
N LEU A 9 53.55 10.58 6.62
CA LEU A 9 53.85 9.14 6.45
C LEU A 9 53.16 8.27 7.49
N ILE A 10 53.15 8.72 8.76
CA ILE A 10 52.47 8.04 9.87
C ILE A 10 50.95 8.02 9.62
N ALA A 11 50.36 9.15 9.22
CA ALA A 11 48.95 9.25 8.94
C ALA A 11 48.52 8.30 7.78
N LEU A 12 49.33 8.18 6.72
CA LEU A 12 49.11 7.26 5.61
C LEU A 12 49.18 5.81 6.06
N ILE A 13 50.18 5.46 6.86
CA ILE A 13 50.33 4.09 7.40
C ILE A 13 49.12 3.73 8.29
N THR A 14 48.69 4.66 9.13
CA THR A 14 47.54 4.46 10.02
C THR A 14 46.26 4.26 9.21
N ALA A 15 46.02 5.06 8.17
CA ALA A 15 44.90 4.90 7.26
C ALA A 15 44.88 3.54 6.54
N VAL A 16 46.05 3.09 6.06
CA VAL A 16 46.20 1.77 5.40
C VAL A 16 45.92 0.63 6.40
N ILE A 17 46.44 0.72 7.64
CA ILE A 17 46.18 -0.29 8.69
C ILE A 17 44.68 -0.36 9.05
N GLN A 18 43.93 0.75 8.97
CA GLN A 18 42.49 0.75 9.24
C GLN A 18 41.65 0.26 8.05
N ILE A 19 42.05 0.58 6.82
CA ILE A 19 41.29 0.24 5.61
C ILE A 19 41.52 -1.21 5.16
N LEU A 20 42.73 -1.71 5.27
CA LEU A 20 43.12 -3.07 4.82
C LEU A 20 42.33 -4.21 5.49
N PRO A 21 42.17 -4.23 6.83
CA PRO A 21 41.33 -5.24 7.48
C PRO A 21 39.87 -5.16 7.04
N PHE A 22 39.34 -3.93 6.91
CA PHE A 22 37.95 -3.72 6.48
C PHE A 22 37.73 -4.21 5.02
N TYR A 23 38.68 -3.93 4.13
CA TYR A 23 38.64 -4.43 2.76
C TYR A 23 38.76 -5.97 2.70
N TYR A 24 39.66 -6.56 3.52
CA TYR A 24 39.82 -8.01 3.57
C TYR A 24 38.59 -8.73 4.14
N VAL A 25 38.02 -8.20 5.24
CA VAL A 25 36.78 -8.73 5.84
C VAL A 25 35.64 -8.64 4.85
N ARG A 26 35.46 -7.46 4.20
CA ARG A 26 34.44 -7.26 3.19
C ARG A 26 34.58 -8.22 2.01
N LYS A 27 35.80 -8.38 1.50
CA LYS A 27 36.06 -9.29 0.39
C LYS A 27 35.77 -10.74 0.78
N HIS A 28 36.21 -11.16 1.95
CA HIS A 28 35.99 -12.53 2.46
C HIS A 28 34.49 -12.81 2.71
N LEU A 29 33.71 -11.82 3.24
CA LEU A 29 32.28 -11.95 3.44
C LEU A 29 31.52 -11.99 2.10
N ILE A 30 31.94 -11.22 1.10
CA ILE A 30 31.26 -11.19 -0.21
C ILE A 30 31.62 -12.44 -1.06
N GLU A 31 32.87 -12.91 -1.03
CA GLU A 31 33.31 -14.01 -1.89
C GLU A 31 33.01 -15.40 -1.33
N ASN A 32 32.90 -15.57 -0.01
CA ASN A 32 32.84 -16.90 0.61
C ASN A 32 31.53 -17.29 1.29
N GLU A 33 30.59 -16.37 1.47
CA GLU A 33 29.32 -16.73 2.10
C GLU A 33 28.13 -16.35 1.20
N ARG A 34 27.63 -17.35 0.47
CA ARG A 34 26.18 -17.28 0.16
C ARG A 34 25.48 -17.26 1.51
N PRO A 35 24.60 -16.27 1.77
CA PRO A 35 23.89 -16.23 3.02
C PRO A 35 23.19 -17.57 3.23
N LYS A 36 23.58 -18.28 4.28
CA LYS A 36 22.90 -19.51 4.68
C LYS A 36 21.53 -19.10 5.15
N VAL A 37 20.49 -19.66 4.56
CA VAL A 37 19.12 -19.50 5.08
C VAL A 37 19.15 -20.00 6.52
N GLU A 38 18.69 -19.16 7.46
CA GLU A 38 18.56 -19.58 8.84
C GLU A 38 17.43 -20.60 8.94
N THR A 39 17.77 -21.87 9.09
CA THR A 39 16.79 -22.92 9.32
C THR A 39 16.40 -22.93 10.79
N ILE A 40 15.35 -22.18 11.11
CA ILE A 40 14.67 -22.29 12.41
C ILE A 40 13.50 -23.24 12.18
N ASP A 41 13.50 -24.38 12.90
CA ASP A 41 12.45 -25.39 12.70
C ASP A 41 11.18 -25.10 13.52
N SER A 42 11.32 -24.31 14.60
CA SER A 42 10.17 -23.94 15.45
C SER A 42 10.46 -22.68 16.25
N TYR A 43 9.39 -22.02 16.66
CA TYR A 43 9.43 -20.85 17.54
C TYR A 43 8.48 -21.07 18.73
N PRO A 44 8.81 -20.60 19.94
CA PRO A 44 7.98 -20.83 21.12
C PRO A 44 6.59 -20.20 20.99
N GLU A 45 5.62 -20.78 21.68
CA GLU A 45 4.30 -20.16 21.84
C GLU A 45 4.40 -18.87 22.67
N PRO A 46 3.56 -17.84 22.37
CA PRO A 46 3.64 -16.52 23.04
C PRO A 46 3.56 -16.59 24.57
N ASP A 47 2.69 -17.42 25.11
CA ASP A 47 2.53 -17.53 26.58
C ASP A 47 3.71 -18.24 27.25
N PHE A 48 4.31 -19.21 26.57
CA PHE A 48 5.53 -19.85 27.08
C PHE A 48 6.72 -18.88 27.06
N ALA A 49 6.82 -18.02 26.06
CA ALA A 49 7.85 -17.02 25.98
C ALA A 49 7.82 -16.04 27.17
N LYS A 50 6.63 -15.61 27.64
CA LYS A 50 6.50 -14.75 28.83
C LYS A 50 7.13 -15.35 30.07
N ILE A 51 7.01 -16.65 30.25
CA ILE A 51 7.60 -17.37 31.39
C ILE A 51 9.13 -17.48 31.24
N MET A 52 9.60 -17.78 30.01
CA MET A 52 11.01 -17.97 29.71
C MET A 52 11.89 -16.78 30.04
N TYR A 53 11.40 -15.55 29.82
CA TYR A 53 12.20 -14.33 29.97
C TYR A 53 12.13 -13.70 31.37
N LEU A 54 11.50 -14.34 32.35
CA LEU A 54 11.57 -14.03 33.78
C LEU A 54 11.39 -12.55 34.13
N GLY A 55 10.47 -11.86 33.43
CA GLY A 55 10.17 -10.45 33.68
C GLY A 55 11.00 -9.44 32.85
N MET A 56 12.03 -9.87 32.10
CA MET A 56 12.78 -9.02 31.16
C MET A 56 12.09 -8.91 29.80
N ASN A 57 10.76 -8.90 29.78
CA ASN A 57 9.97 -9.05 28.58
C ASN A 57 10.24 -7.97 27.50
N ALA A 58 10.37 -6.70 27.90
CA ALA A 58 10.65 -5.62 26.96
C ALA A 58 12.01 -5.77 26.28
N PHE A 59 13.05 -6.08 27.04
CA PHE A 59 14.40 -6.33 26.48
C PHE A 59 14.40 -7.56 25.57
N ALA A 60 13.73 -8.63 25.98
CA ALA A 60 13.61 -9.83 25.16
C ALA A 60 12.85 -9.54 23.83
N ALA A 61 11.79 -8.73 23.87
CA ALA A 61 11.07 -8.33 22.68
C ALA A 61 11.95 -7.58 21.68
N ASP A 62 12.77 -6.63 22.16
CA ASP A 62 13.71 -5.88 21.32
C ASP A 62 14.75 -6.80 20.66
N LEU A 63 15.31 -7.73 21.44
CA LEU A 63 16.29 -8.70 20.93
C LEU A 63 15.66 -9.65 19.90
N LEU A 64 14.44 -10.12 20.18
CA LEU A 64 13.70 -10.99 19.25
C LEU A 64 13.28 -10.25 18.00
N PHE A 65 12.99 -8.96 18.08
CA PHE A 65 12.71 -8.15 16.91
C PHE A 65 13.96 -7.98 16.02
N ALA A 66 15.12 -7.73 16.60
CA ALA A 66 16.38 -7.73 15.84
C ALA A 66 16.62 -9.08 15.16
N ARG A 67 16.29 -10.19 15.83
CA ARG A 67 16.36 -11.53 15.24
C ARG A 67 15.36 -11.73 14.10
N ALA A 68 14.12 -11.22 14.25
CA ALA A 68 13.11 -11.28 13.19
C ALA A 68 13.56 -10.50 11.94
N GLN A 69 14.21 -9.34 12.12
CA GLN A 69 14.79 -8.58 11.02
C GLN A 69 15.92 -9.33 10.33
N TYR A 70 16.79 -10.02 11.08
CA TYR A 70 17.83 -10.86 10.51
C TYR A 70 17.24 -12.06 9.73
N TYR A 71 16.24 -12.73 10.30
CA TYR A 71 15.48 -13.80 9.65
C TYR A 71 14.89 -13.33 8.31
N TYR A 72 14.15 -12.20 8.34
CA TYR A 72 13.61 -11.59 7.14
C TYR A 72 14.70 -11.31 6.10
N GLY A 73 15.81 -10.65 6.49
CA GLY A 73 16.90 -10.30 5.59
C GLY A 73 17.53 -11.50 4.92
N SER A 74 17.75 -12.58 5.66
CA SER A 74 18.34 -13.84 5.13
C SER A 74 17.41 -14.50 4.11
N HIS A 75 16.10 -14.50 4.36
CA HIS A 75 15.12 -15.06 3.42
C HIS A 75 14.85 -14.14 2.23
N TYR A 76 14.89 -12.80 2.43
CA TYR A 76 14.68 -11.82 1.35
C TYR A 76 15.67 -11.98 0.19
N ILE A 77 16.95 -12.27 0.50
CA ILE A 77 17.99 -12.44 -0.50
C ILE A 77 18.15 -13.88 -0.99
N THR A 78 17.36 -14.82 -0.48
CA THR A 78 17.43 -16.25 -0.82
C THR A 78 16.10 -16.76 -1.42
N ASP A 79 15.23 -17.30 -0.60
CA ASP A 79 14.02 -18.04 -0.99
C ASP A 79 12.72 -17.24 -0.90
N LYS A 80 12.74 -16.08 -0.23
CA LYS A 80 11.57 -15.23 0.04
C LYS A 80 10.42 -15.96 0.73
N GLN A 81 10.74 -16.93 1.60
CA GLN A 81 9.78 -17.71 2.36
C GLN A 81 9.82 -17.32 3.85
N TYR A 82 8.79 -16.64 4.33
CA TYR A 82 8.77 -16.04 5.68
C TYR A 82 7.89 -16.82 6.67
N LYS A 83 7.93 -18.15 6.61
CA LYS A 83 7.02 -19.06 7.32
C LYS A 83 6.94 -18.87 8.84
N LEU A 84 8.02 -18.47 9.48
CA LEU A 84 8.06 -18.28 10.94
C LEU A 84 7.92 -16.81 11.36
N LEU A 85 7.94 -15.88 10.41
CA LEU A 85 7.96 -14.46 10.73
C LEU A 85 6.72 -14.04 11.52
N ALA A 86 5.55 -14.52 11.16
CA ALA A 86 4.32 -14.22 11.89
C ALA A 86 4.35 -14.71 13.34
N GLN A 87 4.84 -15.95 13.57
CA GLN A 87 4.98 -16.49 14.93
C GLN A 87 5.99 -15.69 15.76
N MET A 88 7.12 -15.27 15.15
CA MET A 88 8.08 -14.38 15.81
C MET A 88 7.43 -13.09 16.26
N ILE A 89 6.61 -12.46 15.42
CA ILE A 89 5.93 -11.21 15.78
C ILE A 89 4.88 -11.44 16.88
N ARG A 90 4.11 -12.52 16.83
CA ARG A 90 3.16 -12.85 17.91
C ARG A 90 3.85 -12.97 19.27
N VAL A 91 5.04 -13.60 19.32
CA VAL A 91 5.84 -13.69 20.54
C VAL A 91 6.33 -12.31 20.99
N ILE A 92 6.84 -11.50 20.06
CA ILE A 92 7.30 -10.13 20.35
C ILE A 92 6.16 -9.30 20.91
N MET A 93 4.97 -9.33 20.31
CA MET A 93 3.79 -8.60 20.76
C MET A 93 3.27 -9.10 22.11
N ALA A 94 3.37 -10.40 22.41
CA ALA A 94 3.03 -10.95 23.71
C ALA A 94 3.98 -10.49 24.83
N LEU A 95 5.27 -10.29 24.51
CA LEU A 95 6.28 -9.78 25.44
C LEU A 95 6.21 -8.27 25.61
N ASN A 96 6.00 -7.52 24.53
CA ASN A 96 5.90 -6.07 24.56
C ASN A 96 4.85 -5.56 23.55
N PRO A 97 3.58 -5.41 23.95
CA PRO A 97 2.52 -4.90 23.09
C PRO A 97 2.73 -3.46 22.56
N LYS A 98 3.73 -2.74 23.07
CA LYS A 98 4.06 -1.38 22.61
C LYS A 98 4.94 -1.36 21.35
N LEU A 99 5.48 -2.49 20.92
CA LEU A 99 6.29 -2.61 19.70
C LEU A 99 5.43 -2.75 18.45
N LEU A 100 4.37 -1.92 18.34
CA LEU A 100 3.37 -2.01 17.25
C LEU A 100 3.97 -1.95 15.85
N TYR A 101 5.10 -1.26 15.67
CA TYR A 101 5.81 -1.17 14.39
C TYR A 101 6.36 -2.53 13.89
N ALA A 102 6.43 -3.54 14.75
CA ALA A 102 6.81 -4.89 14.33
C ALA A 102 5.74 -5.56 13.45
N ILE A 103 4.48 -5.17 13.60
CA ILE A 103 3.36 -5.72 12.82
C ILE A 103 3.47 -5.30 11.35
N PRO A 104 3.49 -3.99 10.97
CA PRO A 104 3.62 -3.59 9.56
C PRO A 104 4.90 -4.08 8.89
N PHE A 105 5.99 -4.22 9.65
CA PHE A 105 7.22 -4.81 9.12
C PHE A 105 7.01 -6.24 8.62
N ALA A 106 6.36 -7.09 9.41
CA ALA A 106 6.22 -8.49 9.08
C ALA A 106 5.05 -8.77 8.13
N GLU A 107 3.92 -8.08 8.32
CA GLU A 107 2.75 -8.31 7.48
C GLU A 107 3.04 -8.04 6.01
N THR A 108 3.69 -6.92 5.68
CA THR A 108 4.10 -6.59 4.31
C THR A 108 5.00 -7.67 3.71
N ALA A 109 5.98 -8.17 4.47
CA ALA A 109 6.87 -9.23 4.02
C ALA A 109 6.09 -10.53 3.73
N ILE A 110 5.19 -10.94 4.65
CA ILE A 110 4.41 -12.17 4.54
C ILE A 110 3.42 -12.06 3.39
N ALA A 111 2.67 -10.96 3.30
CA ALA A 111 1.69 -10.74 2.23
C ALA A 111 2.33 -10.75 0.84
N SER A 112 3.59 -10.26 0.73
CA SER A 112 4.35 -10.23 -0.53
C SER A 112 4.63 -11.61 -1.15
N MET A 113 4.44 -12.71 -0.40
CA MET A 113 4.49 -14.06 -0.96
C MET A 113 3.33 -14.34 -1.94
N GLY A 114 2.26 -13.53 -1.90
CA GLY A 114 1.21 -13.49 -2.92
C GLY A 114 0.29 -14.71 -2.96
N THR A 115 0.23 -15.50 -1.90
CA THR A 115 -0.71 -16.62 -1.76
C THR A 115 -1.85 -16.26 -0.82
N TYR A 116 -2.99 -16.94 -0.95
CA TYR A 116 -4.11 -16.75 0.00
C TYR A 116 -3.67 -16.98 1.45
N ASP A 117 -2.95 -18.07 1.70
CA ASP A 117 -2.47 -18.40 3.04
C ASP A 117 -1.55 -17.32 3.61
N SER A 118 -0.65 -16.77 2.80
CA SER A 118 0.24 -15.71 3.24
C SER A 118 -0.49 -14.38 3.51
N VAL A 119 -1.49 -14.05 2.71
CA VAL A 119 -2.31 -12.85 2.93
C VAL A 119 -3.19 -13.00 4.18
N GLU A 120 -3.81 -14.15 4.40
CA GLU A 120 -4.57 -14.43 5.63
C GLU A 120 -3.67 -14.39 6.88
N GLU A 121 -2.44 -14.93 6.79
CA GLU A 121 -1.46 -14.88 7.88
C GLU A 121 -1.02 -13.44 8.17
N ALA A 122 -0.74 -12.64 7.16
CA ALA A 122 -0.42 -11.21 7.29
C ALA A 122 -1.60 -10.44 7.91
N ASN A 123 -2.82 -10.70 7.42
CA ASN A 123 -4.03 -10.07 7.93
C ASN A 123 -4.34 -10.47 9.39
N SER A 124 -3.94 -11.66 9.83
CA SER A 124 -4.05 -12.06 11.24
C SER A 124 -3.13 -11.23 12.15
N LEU A 125 -1.97 -10.79 11.67
CA LEU A 125 -1.11 -9.85 12.40
C LEU A 125 -1.71 -8.44 12.44
N LEU A 126 -2.30 -7.98 11.34
CA LEU A 126 -3.02 -6.71 11.31
C LEU A 126 -4.23 -6.74 12.26
N GLN A 127 -4.94 -7.87 12.36
CA GLN A 127 -6.02 -8.04 13.33
C GLN A 127 -5.51 -7.93 14.77
N LEU A 128 -4.36 -8.54 15.09
CA LEU A 128 -3.70 -8.36 16.39
C LEU A 128 -3.35 -6.90 16.65
N GLY A 129 -2.86 -6.17 15.65
CA GLY A 129 -2.59 -4.73 15.73
C GLY A 129 -3.84 -3.91 16.03
N HIS A 130 -4.95 -4.23 15.36
CA HIS A 130 -6.24 -3.60 15.61
C HIS A 130 -6.77 -3.87 17.03
N GLU A 131 -6.58 -5.05 17.58
CA GLU A 131 -6.96 -5.38 18.95
C GLU A 131 -6.16 -4.57 19.99
N LEU A 132 -4.89 -4.31 19.71
CA LEU A 132 -4.02 -3.49 20.55
C LEU A 132 -4.24 -1.99 20.40
N GLU A 133 -4.64 -1.55 19.22
CA GLU A 133 -4.88 -0.14 18.87
C GLU A 133 -6.19 0.01 18.07
N PRO A 134 -7.36 -0.15 18.77
CA PRO A 134 -8.66 -0.29 18.12
C PRO A 134 -9.18 0.97 17.42
N ASN A 135 -8.56 2.12 17.65
CA ASN A 135 -8.97 3.38 17.02
C ASN A 135 -8.18 3.70 15.75
N SER A 136 -7.20 2.88 15.37
CA SER A 136 -6.40 3.10 14.17
C SER A 136 -7.07 2.52 12.93
N TYR A 137 -7.24 3.38 11.91
CA TYR A 137 -7.75 2.98 10.59
C TYR A 137 -6.77 2.06 9.84
N TYR A 138 -5.48 2.22 10.12
CA TYR A 138 -4.36 1.63 9.40
C TYR A 138 -4.51 0.10 9.27
N TYR A 139 -4.71 -0.60 10.38
CA TYR A 139 -4.78 -2.06 10.39
C TYR A 139 -5.95 -2.62 9.57
N ILE A 140 -7.09 -1.94 9.61
CA ILE A 140 -8.27 -2.35 8.84
C ILE A 140 -8.09 -2.01 7.36
N PHE A 141 -7.51 -0.85 7.05
CA PHE A 141 -7.21 -0.47 5.68
C PHE A 141 -6.24 -1.44 5.03
N ASP A 142 -5.13 -1.78 5.70
CA ASP A 142 -4.11 -2.67 5.16
C ASP A 142 -4.59 -4.11 4.98
N GLN A 143 -5.51 -4.62 5.83
CA GLN A 143 -6.16 -5.90 5.57
C GLN A 143 -6.84 -5.92 4.19
N GLY A 144 -7.59 -4.87 3.88
CA GLY A 144 -8.21 -4.72 2.56
C GLY A 144 -7.17 -4.52 1.45
N PHE A 145 -6.15 -3.70 1.72
CA PHE A 145 -5.12 -3.41 0.73
C PHE A 145 -4.30 -4.65 0.35
N ASN A 146 -4.07 -5.56 1.29
CA ASN A 146 -3.41 -6.85 1.03
C ASN A 146 -4.23 -7.74 0.07
N TYR A 147 -5.55 -7.84 0.26
CA TYR A 147 -6.41 -8.55 -0.70
C TYR A 147 -6.37 -7.93 -2.10
N PHE A 148 -6.39 -6.60 -2.18
CA PHE A 148 -6.30 -5.90 -3.46
C PHE A 148 -4.94 -6.11 -4.13
N LEU A 149 -3.84 -5.79 -3.41
CA LEU A 149 -2.50 -5.70 -4.00
C LEU A 149 -1.94 -7.06 -4.39
N TYR A 150 -2.12 -8.07 -3.54
CA TYR A 150 -1.46 -9.36 -3.71
C TYR A 150 -2.37 -10.43 -4.34
N LEU A 151 -3.69 -10.32 -4.17
CA LEU A 151 -4.63 -11.32 -4.68
C LEU A 151 -5.57 -10.78 -5.77
N ASN A 152 -5.59 -9.46 -5.99
CA ASN A 152 -6.56 -8.80 -6.87
C ASN A 152 -8.02 -9.17 -6.54
N ASP A 153 -8.29 -9.44 -5.25
CA ASP A 153 -9.62 -9.84 -4.74
C ASP A 153 -10.36 -8.62 -4.21
N MET A 154 -11.05 -7.90 -5.11
CA MET A 154 -11.76 -6.68 -4.76
C MET A 154 -12.99 -6.93 -3.89
N GLU A 155 -13.63 -8.08 -4.02
CA GLU A 155 -14.80 -8.44 -3.19
C GLU A 155 -14.42 -8.55 -1.70
N LYS A 156 -13.24 -9.07 -1.39
CA LYS A 156 -12.70 -9.06 -0.03
C LYS A 156 -12.05 -7.73 0.34
N ALA A 157 -11.32 -7.11 -0.57
CA ALA A 157 -10.55 -5.87 -0.32
C ALA A 157 -11.44 -4.70 0.09
N TYR A 158 -12.45 -4.41 -0.73
CA TYR A 158 -13.22 -3.17 -0.61
C TYR A 158 -13.97 -3.01 0.72
N PRO A 159 -14.64 -4.03 1.28
CA PRO A 159 -15.31 -3.91 2.58
C PRO A 159 -14.39 -3.49 3.72
N TYR A 160 -13.17 -4.01 3.79
CA TYR A 160 -12.17 -3.60 4.79
C TYR A 160 -11.72 -2.17 4.56
N MET A 161 -11.34 -1.82 3.33
CA MET A 161 -10.88 -0.47 2.99
C MET A 161 -11.98 0.56 3.26
N TYR A 162 -13.23 0.26 2.91
CA TYR A 162 -14.35 1.16 3.18
C TYR A 162 -14.64 1.30 4.68
N ARG A 163 -14.58 0.20 5.45
CA ARG A 163 -14.73 0.21 6.91
C ARG A 163 -13.70 1.12 7.58
N SER A 164 -12.48 1.19 7.05
CA SER A 164 -11.42 2.03 7.59
C SER A 164 -11.75 3.54 7.56
N LEU A 165 -12.68 3.96 6.71
CA LEU A 165 -13.15 5.36 6.61
C LEU A 165 -13.98 5.82 7.83
N SER A 166 -14.42 4.93 8.70
CA SER A 166 -15.19 5.25 9.90
C SER A 166 -14.35 5.48 11.15
N PHE A 167 -13.04 5.32 11.07
CA PHE A 167 -12.13 5.48 12.21
C PHE A 167 -11.79 6.95 12.48
N PRO A 168 -11.56 7.33 13.76
CA PRO A 168 -11.34 8.73 14.15
C PRO A 168 -10.04 9.32 13.62
N ASP A 169 -9.01 8.48 13.37
CA ASP A 169 -7.70 8.89 12.85
C ASP A 169 -7.61 8.85 11.32
N THR A 170 -8.75 8.59 10.63
CA THR A 170 -8.80 8.48 9.16
C THR A 170 -8.35 9.77 8.47
N PRO A 171 -7.34 9.73 7.59
CA PRO A 171 -6.93 10.88 6.80
C PRO A 171 -8.02 11.33 5.83
N LYS A 172 -8.20 12.65 5.66
CA LYS A 172 -9.23 13.24 4.77
C LYS A 172 -9.16 12.73 3.31
N GLY A 173 -7.96 12.35 2.85
CA GLY A 173 -7.77 11.85 1.48
C GLY A 173 -8.03 10.34 1.30
N LEU A 174 -8.32 9.60 2.38
CA LEU A 174 -8.43 8.15 2.30
C LEU A 174 -9.64 7.71 1.46
N LEU A 175 -10.76 8.42 1.55
CA LEU A 175 -11.95 8.13 0.74
C LEU A 175 -11.62 8.13 -0.76
N TRP A 176 -10.85 9.13 -1.21
CA TRP A 176 -10.43 9.17 -2.60
C TRP A 176 -9.59 7.94 -2.98
N LEU A 177 -8.65 7.53 -2.10
CA LEU A 177 -7.82 6.34 -2.36
C LEU A 177 -8.66 5.07 -2.42
N VAL A 178 -9.61 4.90 -1.51
CA VAL A 178 -10.51 3.74 -1.48
C VAL A 178 -11.34 3.66 -2.76
N ASN A 179 -11.93 4.79 -3.20
CA ASN A 179 -12.70 4.85 -4.44
C ASN A 179 -11.80 4.61 -5.67
N HIS A 180 -10.58 5.15 -5.68
CA HIS A 180 -9.63 4.92 -6.77
C HIS A 180 -9.21 3.45 -6.88
N VAL A 181 -8.95 2.78 -5.76
CA VAL A 181 -8.66 1.34 -5.73
C VAL A 181 -9.86 0.53 -6.23
N ALA A 182 -11.09 0.92 -5.85
CA ALA A 182 -12.30 0.27 -6.34
C ALA A 182 -12.44 0.37 -7.87
N THR A 183 -12.12 1.53 -8.46
CA THR A 183 -12.15 1.70 -9.92
C THR A 183 -11.05 0.90 -10.62
N MET A 184 -9.85 0.85 -10.07
CA MET A 184 -8.75 0.06 -10.64
C MET A 184 -9.02 -1.46 -10.60
N GLY A 185 -9.59 -1.95 -9.53
CA GLY A 185 -9.85 -3.37 -9.29
C GLY A 185 -11.21 -3.89 -9.78
N GLY A 186 -12.01 -3.04 -10.43
CA GLY A 186 -13.34 -3.45 -10.94
C GLY A 186 -14.43 -3.54 -9.86
N GLY A 187 -14.20 -3.02 -8.68
CA GLY A 187 -15.16 -2.98 -7.57
C GLY A 187 -16.31 -1.97 -7.76
N TYR A 188 -16.76 -1.74 -8.99
CA TYR A 188 -17.71 -0.68 -9.35
C TYR A 188 -19.05 -0.81 -8.64
N ARG A 189 -19.59 -2.04 -8.54
CA ARG A 189 -20.84 -2.30 -7.82
C ARG A 189 -20.72 -1.94 -6.34
N LEU A 190 -19.67 -2.40 -5.69
CA LEU A 190 -19.41 -2.11 -4.28
C LEU A 190 -19.15 -0.61 -4.06
N GLY A 191 -18.35 0.01 -4.93
CA GLY A 191 -18.13 1.46 -4.94
C GLY A 191 -19.42 2.25 -5.04
N TYR A 192 -20.31 1.85 -5.95
CA TYR A 192 -21.64 2.46 -6.10
C TYR A 192 -22.49 2.34 -4.84
N GLU A 193 -22.67 1.12 -4.30
CA GLU A 193 -23.50 0.85 -3.12
C GLU A 193 -23.04 1.65 -1.90
N HIS A 194 -21.73 1.66 -1.63
CA HIS A 194 -21.18 2.37 -0.48
C HIS A 194 -21.17 3.89 -0.65
N THR A 195 -20.86 4.39 -1.86
CA THR A 195 -20.93 5.83 -2.15
C THR A 195 -22.35 6.35 -2.01
N LYS A 196 -23.36 5.58 -2.45
CA LYS A 196 -24.78 5.89 -2.28
C LYS A 196 -25.15 5.98 -0.80
N ALA A 197 -24.79 4.97 0.01
CA ALA A 197 -25.05 4.97 1.44
C ALA A 197 -24.38 6.16 2.16
N LYS A 198 -23.15 6.51 1.75
CA LYS A 198 -22.44 7.67 2.31
C LYS A 198 -23.11 8.99 1.93
N LEU A 199 -23.60 9.13 0.69
CA LEU A 199 -24.30 10.31 0.20
C LEU A 199 -25.58 10.57 1.01
N GLU A 200 -26.33 9.53 1.38
CA GLU A 200 -27.56 9.65 2.18
C GLU A 200 -27.30 10.25 3.58
N THR A 201 -26.14 10.01 4.16
CA THR A 201 -25.76 10.46 5.51
C THR A 201 -24.95 11.75 5.54
N THR A 202 -24.37 12.17 4.41
CA THR A 202 -23.46 13.32 4.31
C THR A 202 -24.26 14.63 4.22
N LYS A 203 -23.94 15.60 5.11
CA LYS A 203 -24.56 16.93 5.16
C LYS A 203 -23.69 18.03 4.53
N ASP A 204 -22.39 17.83 4.40
CA ASP A 204 -21.45 18.78 3.81
C ASP A 204 -21.72 18.91 2.30
N PRO A 205 -22.05 20.11 1.77
CA PRO A 205 -22.37 20.32 0.37
C PRO A 205 -21.22 19.94 -0.58
N ASN A 206 -19.98 20.27 -0.23
CA ASN A 206 -18.82 19.98 -1.07
C ASN A 206 -18.56 18.46 -1.14
N MET A 207 -18.71 17.79 0.00
CA MET A 207 -18.58 16.33 0.05
C MET A 207 -19.72 15.66 -0.73
N ARG A 208 -20.97 16.19 -0.66
CA ARG A 208 -22.09 15.67 -1.43
C ARG A 208 -21.86 15.75 -2.93
N GLU A 209 -21.44 16.93 -3.43
CA GLU A 209 -21.13 17.12 -4.85
C GLU A 209 -20.08 16.13 -5.33
N GLN A 210 -19.06 15.88 -4.52
CA GLN A 210 -18.02 14.91 -4.84
C GLN A 210 -18.56 13.47 -4.88
N LEU A 211 -19.36 13.08 -3.88
CA LEU A 211 -19.97 11.75 -3.82
C LEU A 211 -20.96 11.52 -4.98
N GLU A 212 -21.69 12.55 -5.42
CA GLU A 212 -22.60 12.48 -6.57
C GLU A 212 -21.81 12.19 -7.87
N LYS A 213 -20.67 12.85 -8.07
CA LYS A 213 -19.76 12.57 -9.20
C LYS A 213 -19.17 11.17 -9.14
N ASP A 214 -18.70 10.74 -7.96
CA ASP A 214 -18.16 9.40 -7.78
C ASP A 214 -19.24 8.32 -8.02
N LEU A 215 -20.49 8.57 -7.56
CA LEU A 215 -21.63 7.67 -7.77
C LEU A 215 -21.95 7.50 -9.26
N GLU A 216 -22.00 8.60 -10.02
CA GLU A 216 -22.23 8.56 -11.46
C GLU A 216 -21.12 7.83 -12.19
N ASN A 217 -19.86 8.08 -11.82
CA ASN A 217 -18.72 7.38 -12.41
C ASN A 217 -18.79 5.87 -12.17
N PHE A 218 -19.07 5.44 -10.93
CA PHE A 218 -19.24 4.01 -10.63
C PHE A 218 -20.40 3.38 -11.39
N ALA A 219 -21.53 4.09 -11.53
CA ALA A 219 -22.66 3.61 -12.29
C ALA A 219 -22.30 3.42 -13.78
N ASN A 220 -21.61 4.37 -14.39
CA ASN A 220 -21.19 4.31 -15.78
C ASN A 220 -20.20 3.16 -16.02
N LEU A 221 -19.15 3.03 -15.20
CA LEU A 221 -18.16 1.96 -15.28
C LEU A 221 -18.81 0.58 -15.10
N TYR A 222 -19.71 0.44 -14.15
CA TYR A 222 -20.42 -0.81 -13.90
C TYR A 222 -21.31 -1.21 -15.09
N ASN A 223 -22.15 -0.30 -15.56
CA ASN A 223 -23.06 -0.57 -16.68
C ASN A 223 -22.31 -0.89 -17.99
N LEU A 224 -21.24 -0.16 -18.28
CA LEU A 224 -20.39 -0.41 -19.44
C LEU A 224 -19.67 -1.76 -19.34
N THR A 225 -19.21 -2.14 -18.16
CA THR A 225 -18.56 -3.46 -17.94
C THR A 225 -19.58 -4.58 -18.11
N LEU A 226 -20.79 -4.44 -17.57
CA LEU A 226 -21.87 -5.42 -17.82
C LEU A 226 -22.20 -5.57 -19.31
N ALA A 227 -22.29 -4.45 -20.03
CA ALA A 227 -22.54 -4.48 -21.48
C ALA A 227 -21.39 -5.16 -22.26
N ALA A 228 -20.13 -4.95 -21.82
CA ALA A 228 -18.97 -5.64 -22.40
C ALA A 228 -18.99 -7.15 -22.15
N ASP A 229 -19.41 -7.57 -20.94
CA ASP A 229 -19.61 -8.99 -20.60
C ASP A 229 -20.72 -9.63 -21.43
N GLU A 230 -21.84 -8.93 -21.63
CA GLU A 230 -22.93 -9.40 -22.49
C GLU A 230 -22.48 -9.50 -23.96
N TYR A 231 -21.70 -8.53 -24.43
CA TYR A 231 -21.10 -8.56 -25.75
C TYR A 231 -20.22 -9.81 -25.92
N TYR A 232 -19.34 -10.07 -24.95
CA TYR A 232 -18.49 -11.26 -24.97
C TYR A 232 -19.29 -12.56 -24.99
N LYS A 233 -20.35 -12.68 -24.18
CA LYS A 233 -21.24 -13.85 -24.16
C LYS A 233 -21.95 -14.07 -25.51
N LYS A 234 -22.37 -12.98 -26.17
CA LYS A 234 -23.13 -13.04 -27.41
C LYS A 234 -22.27 -13.31 -28.65
N PHE A 235 -21.06 -12.71 -28.68
CA PHE A 235 -20.19 -12.75 -29.87
C PHE A 235 -18.92 -13.58 -29.70
N ASN A 236 -18.66 -14.09 -28.50
CA ASN A 236 -17.46 -14.84 -28.10
C ASN A 236 -16.15 -14.09 -28.44
N LYS A 237 -16.19 -12.76 -28.39
CA LYS A 237 -15.04 -11.85 -28.55
C LYS A 237 -15.20 -10.63 -27.66
N SER A 238 -14.07 -10.05 -27.24
CA SER A 238 -14.09 -8.77 -26.53
C SER A 238 -14.54 -7.63 -27.45
N PRO A 239 -15.20 -6.58 -26.92
CA PRO A 239 -15.49 -5.38 -27.68
C PRO A 239 -14.22 -4.63 -28.08
N ASP A 240 -14.34 -3.68 -29.02
CA ASP A 240 -13.27 -2.74 -29.35
C ASP A 240 -12.90 -1.86 -28.15
N LYS A 241 -11.66 -1.34 -28.17
CA LYS A 241 -11.14 -0.52 -27.07
C LYS A 241 -12.00 0.72 -26.80
N GLU A 242 -12.51 1.35 -27.82
CA GLU A 242 -13.32 2.58 -27.76
C GLU A 242 -14.79 2.32 -27.47
N LEU A 243 -15.21 1.05 -27.25
CA LEU A 243 -16.59 0.63 -26.91
C LEU A 243 -17.64 0.87 -28.02
N ASN A 244 -17.22 1.22 -29.25
CA ASN A 244 -18.15 1.48 -30.35
C ASN A 244 -18.98 0.26 -30.75
N GLU A 245 -18.40 -0.95 -30.60
CA GLU A 245 -19.10 -2.21 -30.88
C GLU A 245 -20.26 -2.45 -29.90
N LEU A 246 -20.24 -1.90 -28.68
CA LEU A 246 -21.37 -1.98 -27.75
C LEU A 246 -22.56 -1.16 -28.22
N VAL A 247 -22.29 0.01 -28.82
CA VAL A 247 -23.34 0.87 -29.41
C VAL A 247 -23.88 0.23 -30.70
N SER A 248 -23.00 -0.20 -31.59
CA SER A 248 -23.40 -0.78 -32.90
C SER A 248 -24.14 -2.11 -32.75
N SER A 249 -23.89 -2.87 -31.70
CA SER A 249 -24.62 -4.11 -31.37
C SER A 249 -25.96 -3.87 -30.66
N GLY A 250 -26.28 -2.62 -30.29
CA GLY A 250 -27.50 -2.23 -29.59
C GLY A 250 -27.55 -2.62 -28.12
N LEU A 251 -26.42 -2.99 -27.52
CA LEU A 251 -26.31 -3.28 -26.07
C LEU A 251 -26.39 -2.02 -25.20
N ILE A 252 -25.87 -0.91 -25.72
CA ILE A 252 -26.03 0.42 -25.13
C ILE A 252 -26.51 1.40 -26.21
N LYS A 253 -27.17 2.48 -25.79
CA LYS A 253 -27.64 3.53 -26.72
C LYS A 253 -26.49 4.44 -27.16
N GLU A 254 -25.65 4.84 -26.21
CA GLU A 254 -24.51 5.72 -26.41
C GLU A 254 -23.47 5.45 -25.30
N ILE A 255 -22.22 5.83 -25.53
CA ILE A 255 -21.19 5.82 -24.51
C ILE A 255 -21.37 7.10 -23.70
N PRO A 256 -21.61 7.03 -22.37
CA PRO A 256 -21.78 8.22 -21.55
C PRO A 256 -20.50 9.07 -21.53
N ALA A 257 -20.64 10.38 -21.35
CA ALA A 257 -19.49 11.24 -21.12
C ALA A 257 -18.83 10.89 -19.78
N ASP A 258 -17.49 10.86 -19.76
CA ASP A 258 -16.77 10.71 -18.52
C ASP A 258 -16.89 11.97 -17.66
N ILE A 259 -17.46 11.84 -16.47
CA ILE A 259 -17.73 12.96 -15.55
C ILE A 259 -16.46 13.70 -15.11
N PHE A 260 -15.30 13.06 -15.23
CA PHE A 260 -13.99 13.64 -14.90
C PHE A 260 -13.22 14.13 -16.14
N GLY A 261 -13.87 14.20 -17.30
CA GLY A 261 -13.32 14.78 -18.53
C GLY A 261 -12.36 13.87 -19.30
N GLY A 262 -12.36 12.57 -19.02
CA GLY A 262 -11.65 11.56 -19.80
C GLY A 262 -12.52 10.88 -20.86
N ALA A 263 -12.18 9.62 -21.17
CA ALA A 263 -12.95 8.74 -22.01
C ALA A 263 -12.96 7.33 -21.41
N TYR A 264 -14.09 6.64 -21.52
CA TYR A 264 -14.17 5.24 -21.15
C TYR A 264 -13.56 4.36 -22.24
N TYR A 265 -12.86 3.31 -21.82
CA TYR A 265 -12.25 2.35 -22.74
C TYR A 265 -12.29 0.93 -22.15
N TYR A 266 -12.30 -0.07 -23.04
CA TYR A 266 -12.21 -1.47 -22.64
C TYR A 266 -10.75 -1.89 -22.49
N ASP A 267 -10.39 -2.41 -21.32
CA ASP A 267 -9.09 -3.01 -21.04
C ASP A 267 -9.20 -4.55 -21.20
N SER A 268 -8.61 -5.08 -22.26
CA SER A 268 -8.66 -6.51 -22.58
C SER A 268 -7.93 -7.38 -21.55
N ASP A 269 -6.93 -6.85 -20.85
CA ASP A 269 -6.12 -7.61 -19.90
C ASP A 269 -6.90 -7.89 -18.61
N SER A 270 -7.58 -6.88 -18.09
CA SER A 270 -8.44 -7.00 -16.90
C SER A 270 -9.88 -7.35 -17.23
N ARG A 271 -10.30 -7.27 -18.50
CA ARG A 271 -11.69 -7.41 -18.98
C ARG A 271 -12.67 -6.41 -18.34
N LEU A 272 -12.18 -5.24 -18.01
CA LEU A 272 -12.94 -4.18 -17.38
C LEU A 272 -13.03 -2.96 -18.29
N VAL A 273 -14.10 -2.18 -18.14
CA VAL A 273 -14.13 -0.82 -18.67
C VAL A 273 -13.46 0.11 -17.68
N LYS A 274 -12.53 0.92 -18.15
CA LYS A 274 -11.77 1.90 -17.35
C LYS A 274 -11.96 3.30 -17.94
N SER A 275 -11.56 4.32 -17.16
CA SER A 275 -11.51 5.73 -17.60
C SER A 275 -10.06 6.18 -17.75
N THR A 276 -9.81 7.00 -18.77
CA THR A 276 -8.50 7.65 -18.97
C THR A 276 -8.23 8.75 -17.93
N SER A 277 -9.26 9.26 -17.24
CA SER A 277 -9.14 10.29 -16.20
C SER A 277 -8.70 9.76 -14.83
N GLU A 278 -8.74 8.46 -14.60
CA GLU A 278 -8.49 7.86 -13.27
C GLU A 278 -7.09 8.06 -12.73
N GLY A 279 -6.07 8.16 -13.58
CA GLY A 279 -4.68 8.41 -13.13
C GLY A 279 -4.32 9.89 -12.97
N ASP A 280 -5.05 10.77 -13.65
CA ASP A 280 -4.62 12.15 -13.91
C ASP A 280 -5.30 13.21 -13.02
N ARG A 281 -6.45 12.88 -12.42
CA ARG A 281 -7.30 13.81 -11.65
C ARG A 281 -6.54 14.44 -10.48
N ARG A 282 -5.92 13.66 -9.61
CA ARG A 282 -5.18 14.17 -8.44
C ARG A 282 -3.92 14.93 -8.83
N TYR A 283 -3.32 14.55 -9.94
CA TYR A 283 -2.19 15.28 -10.51
C TYR A 283 -2.64 16.65 -11.05
N LYS A 284 -3.76 16.70 -11.78
CA LYS A 284 -4.37 17.95 -12.29
C LYS A 284 -4.81 18.85 -11.14
N GLU A 285 -5.54 18.33 -10.14
CA GLU A 285 -5.96 19.09 -8.95
C GLU A 285 -4.76 19.68 -8.19
N LYS A 286 -3.68 18.89 -7.99
CA LYS A 286 -2.44 19.38 -7.37
C LYS A 286 -1.74 20.44 -8.21
N GLN A 287 -1.73 20.31 -9.52
CA GLN A 287 -1.13 21.29 -10.43
C GLN A 287 -1.95 22.58 -10.45
N GLU A 288 -3.27 22.51 -10.45
CA GLU A 288 -4.15 23.66 -10.38
C GLU A 288 -4.05 24.39 -9.05
N ALA A 289 -4.07 23.66 -7.93
CA ALA A 289 -3.86 24.22 -6.60
C ALA A 289 -2.47 24.87 -6.44
N LYS A 290 -1.44 24.31 -7.08
CA LYS A 290 -0.10 24.91 -7.10
C LYS A 290 -0.06 26.18 -7.94
N LYS A 291 -0.70 26.19 -9.09
CA LYS A 291 -0.82 27.39 -9.96
C LYS A 291 -1.61 28.52 -9.27
N GLN A 292 -2.69 28.18 -8.55
CA GLN A 292 -3.46 29.17 -7.79
C GLN A 292 -2.62 29.80 -6.67
N LYS A 293 -1.91 29.01 -5.88
CA LYS A 293 -1.00 29.51 -4.83
C LYS A 293 0.15 30.37 -5.38
N GLU A 294 0.67 30.01 -6.54
CA GLU A 294 1.71 30.80 -7.21
C GLU A 294 1.16 32.13 -7.78
N ALA A 295 -0.08 32.15 -8.25
CA ALA A 295 -0.76 33.36 -8.71
C ALA A 295 -1.07 34.29 -7.53
N GLU A 296 -1.64 33.78 -6.43
CA GLU A 296 -1.88 34.54 -5.19
C GLU A 296 -0.60 35.17 -4.65
N LYS A 297 0.49 34.40 -4.61
CA LYS A 297 1.80 34.89 -4.14
C LYS A 297 2.39 35.98 -5.02
N LYS A 298 2.17 35.92 -6.34
CA LYS A 298 2.58 36.97 -7.29
C LYS A 298 1.76 38.24 -7.11
N GLU A 299 0.45 38.13 -6.88
CA GLU A 299 -0.40 39.29 -6.60
C GLU A 299 -0.06 39.99 -5.28
N GLU A 300 0.24 39.20 -4.23
CA GLU A 300 0.72 39.76 -2.95
C GLU A 300 2.05 40.50 -3.10
N THR A 301 2.99 39.94 -3.87
CA THR A 301 4.30 40.60 -4.11
C THR A 301 4.14 41.90 -4.91
N GLN A 302 3.29 41.93 -5.93
CA GLN A 302 3.00 43.16 -6.71
C GLN A 302 2.28 44.23 -5.88
N LYS A 303 1.41 43.86 -4.95
CA LYS A 303 0.74 44.80 -4.03
C LYS A 303 1.69 45.37 -2.98
N THR A 304 2.75 44.66 -2.63
CA THR A 304 3.78 45.11 -1.68
C THR A 304 4.76 46.07 -2.37
N ASP A 305 5.15 45.79 -3.60
CA ASP A 305 6.06 46.64 -4.39
C ASP A 305 5.38 47.94 -4.89
N SER A 306 4.07 47.99 -5.00
CA SER A 306 3.32 49.18 -5.37
C SER A 306 3.04 50.15 -4.20
N LYS A 307 3.39 49.77 -2.96
CA LYS A 307 3.22 50.55 -1.73
C LYS A 307 4.50 51.16 -1.19
N ASN A 308 5.65 50.85 -1.79
CA ASN A 308 6.96 51.47 -1.53
C ASN A 308 7.35 52.41 -2.70
#